data_a7fd231c9922fe207479616f80ef5518
#
_entry.id   a7fd231c9922fe207479616f80ef5518
#
_cell.length_a   1.000
_cell.length_b   1.000
_cell.length_c   1.000
_cell.angle_alpha   90.00
_cell.angle_beta   90.00
_cell.angle_gamma   90.00
#
_symmetry.space_group_name_H-M   'P 1'
#
loop_
_entity.id
_entity.type
_entity.pdbx_description
1 polymer ?
#
loop_
_entity_poly.entity_id
_entity_poly.type
_entity_poly.pdbx_seq_one_letter_code
_entity_poly.pdbx_strand_id
1 'polypeptide(L)'
;MMTPMMLMILAMVVSAVACIALRNKGVITVLQPVCCLVILLLALNLCIPVLDGTVLDDGLFYMDSVSAVFMLLVGFVGLMASLYSRAYIGLEHEEGKVNGKEQGQYYCLLVVFISVMILTFSVRSMAIVWLGIGATTLVSTFLVGFYSSEESTEAAWKYIILCSVGITIALAGFTLVYASTVGILDSDSSLDWPALMAAAEDLDPTMMKMAMVLIIVGFGTKVGFVPMHTWLPDAHSQAPSPVSGLLSAVLLNCAMYGILRFYSISEIVNPGFASTIMLVFGLLSLGAAAFFIVSARDLKRMLAYSSIENMGLIAIGFGIGTPLAITGAVIQMVAHSITKPILFFSAGNIIQSYGTRNMDLIKGVNRSMPFTGFMMAAGTLAIIGAPPFAVFVGELTLMSASLESGMVWVTVLSVILLAIVFAGFVRHIFPMLTGDAGREIEKHACLSRHAPLAVLFLCTLLLGLFMPDTVSEWIDNVVTVLSGVM
;
A
#
# COMPACT_ATOMS: atom_id res chain seq x y z
N MET A 1 -34.28 -4.41 -5.05
CA MET A 1 -33.28 -3.94 -6.01
C MET A 1 -31.92 -4.25 -5.41
N MET A 2 -30.96 -4.83 -6.13
CA MET A 2 -29.61 -5.03 -5.58
C MET A 2 -28.97 -3.67 -5.38
N THR A 3 -28.35 -3.45 -4.19
CA THR A 3 -27.58 -2.22 -3.95
C THR A 3 -26.31 -2.24 -4.81
N PRO A 4 -25.75 -1.08 -5.17
CA PRO A 4 -24.49 -1.01 -5.94
C PRO A 4 -23.35 -1.79 -5.28
N MET A 5 -23.34 -1.84 -3.94
CA MET A 5 -22.37 -2.62 -3.16
C MET A 5 -22.55 -4.13 -3.35
N MET A 6 -23.79 -4.62 -3.36
CA MET A 6 -24.06 -6.03 -3.65
C MET A 6 -23.64 -6.42 -5.07
N LEU A 7 -23.76 -5.52 -6.05
CA LEU A 7 -23.29 -5.73 -7.42
C LEU A 7 -21.75 -5.86 -7.46
N MET A 8 -21.03 -5.04 -6.71
CA MET A 8 -19.59 -5.12 -6.63
C MET A 8 -19.13 -6.43 -5.98
N ILE A 9 -19.77 -6.86 -4.88
CA ILE A 9 -19.47 -8.15 -4.24
C ILE A 9 -19.76 -9.31 -5.20
N LEU A 10 -20.91 -9.29 -5.88
CA LEU A 10 -21.24 -10.30 -6.87
C LEU A 10 -20.17 -10.35 -7.98
N ALA A 11 -19.74 -9.20 -8.49
CA ALA A 11 -18.69 -9.14 -9.50
C ALA A 11 -17.35 -9.74 -8.99
N MET A 12 -16.97 -9.47 -7.74
CA MET A 12 -15.78 -10.06 -7.13
C MET A 12 -15.90 -11.58 -6.96
N VAL A 13 -17.03 -12.08 -6.48
CA VAL A 13 -17.27 -13.51 -6.31
C VAL A 13 -17.28 -14.21 -7.68
N VAL A 14 -18.01 -13.65 -8.66
CA VAL A 14 -18.07 -14.20 -10.02
C VAL A 14 -16.67 -14.21 -10.65
N SER A 15 -15.88 -13.14 -10.46
CA SER A 15 -14.50 -13.05 -10.95
C SER A 15 -13.61 -14.14 -10.33
N ALA A 16 -13.69 -14.34 -9.02
CA ALA A 16 -12.92 -15.37 -8.32
C ALA A 16 -13.32 -16.78 -8.80
N VAL A 17 -14.64 -17.06 -8.89
CA VAL A 17 -15.15 -18.35 -9.35
C VAL A 17 -14.77 -18.59 -10.82
N ALA A 18 -14.88 -17.58 -11.69
CA ALA A 18 -14.51 -17.69 -13.10
C ALA A 18 -12.99 -17.97 -13.25
N CYS A 19 -12.14 -17.30 -12.47
CA CYS A 19 -10.71 -17.56 -12.45
C CYS A 19 -10.39 -18.99 -11.97
N ILE A 20 -11.06 -19.48 -10.93
CA ILE A 20 -10.90 -20.86 -10.44
C ILE A 20 -11.33 -21.88 -11.50
N ALA A 21 -12.48 -21.67 -12.14
CA ALA A 21 -13.03 -22.57 -13.15
C ALA A 21 -12.18 -22.64 -14.43
N LEU A 22 -11.54 -21.52 -14.80
CA LEU A 22 -10.76 -21.37 -16.03
C LEU A 22 -9.24 -21.43 -15.80
N ARG A 23 -8.78 -21.74 -14.60
CA ARG A 23 -7.36 -21.72 -14.20
C ARG A 23 -6.42 -22.53 -15.10
N ASN A 24 -6.92 -23.56 -15.77
CA ASN A 24 -6.14 -24.43 -16.65
C ASN A 24 -6.20 -24.00 -18.13
N LYS A 25 -6.83 -22.88 -18.44
CA LYS A 25 -7.02 -22.38 -19.80
C LYS A 25 -6.27 -21.06 -19.98
N GLY A 26 -5.57 -20.90 -21.10
CA GLY A 26 -4.88 -19.64 -21.43
C GLY A 26 -5.76 -18.38 -21.44
N VAL A 27 -7.08 -18.56 -21.50
CA VAL A 27 -8.07 -17.46 -21.41
C VAL A 27 -7.97 -16.69 -20.10
N ILE A 28 -7.46 -17.30 -19.01
CA ILE A 28 -7.34 -16.62 -17.71
C ILE A 28 -6.45 -15.38 -17.75
N THR A 29 -5.45 -15.36 -18.62
CA THR A 29 -4.52 -14.22 -18.78
C THR A 29 -5.20 -12.96 -19.33
N VAL A 30 -6.36 -13.11 -19.98
CA VAL A 30 -7.20 -12.00 -20.47
C VAL A 30 -8.38 -11.76 -19.54
N LEU A 31 -9.01 -12.84 -19.06
CA LEU A 31 -10.18 -12.75 -18.19
C LEU A 31 -9.89 -11.98 -16.92
N GLN A 32 -8.76 -12.26 -16.27
CA GLN A 32 -8.44 -11.65 -14.97
C GLN A 32 -8.25 -10.12 -15.04
N PRO A 33 -7.52 -9.53 -16.03
CA PRO A 33 -7.52 -8.08 -16.20
C PRO A 33 -8.90 -7.48 -16.48
N VAL A 34 -9.75 -8.19 -17.24
CA VAL A 34 -11.13 -7.74 -17.50
C VAL A 34 -11.94 -7.74 -16.20
N CYS A 35 -11.80 -8.76 -15.36
CA CYS A 35 -12.42 -8.80 -14.04
C CYS A 35 -11.98 -7.61 -13.16
N CYS A 36 -10.68 -7.31 -13.12
CA CYS A 36 -10.16 -6.16 -12.37
C CYS A 36 -10.68 -4.82 -12.93
N LEU A 37 -10.82 -4.71 -14.26
CA LEU A 37 -11.43 -3.52 -14.87
C LEU A 37 -12.90 -3.36 -14.46
N VAL A 38 -13.69 -4.42 -14.47
CA VAL A 38 -15.10 -4.38 -14.04
C VAL A 38 -15.18 -3.98 -12.56
N ILE A 39 -14.34 -4.54 -11.70
CA ILE A 39 -14.28 -4.19 -10.28
C ILE A 39 -13.92 -2.71 -10.10
N LEU A 40 -12.93 -2.19 -10.84
CA LEU A 40 -12.56 -0.78 -10.80
C LEU A 40 -13.70 0.14 -11.27
N LEU A 41 -14.40 -0.20 -12.34
CA LEU A 41 -15.53 0.61 -12.85
C LEU A 41 -16.68 0.65 -11.84
N LEU A 42 -16.97 -0.46 -11.17
CA LEU A 42 -17.97 -0.51 -10.09
C LEU A 42 -17.49 0.29 -8.87
N ALA A 43 -16.21 0.19 -8.50
CA ALA A 43 -15.63 0.99 -7.43
C ALA A 43 -15.69 2.49 -7.75
N LEU A 44 -15.38 2.92 -8.97
CA LEU A 44 -15.52 4.33 -9.40
C LEU A 44 -16.97 4.81 -9.24
N ASN A 45 -17.94 4.03 -9.67
CA ASN A 45 -19.37 4.36 -9.54
C ASN A 45 -19.81 4.54 -8.09
N LEU A 46 -19.24 3.75 -7.17
CA LEU A 46 -19.52 3.85 -5.72
C LEU A 46 -18.77 5.00 -5.06
N CYS A 47 -17.49 5.16 -5.39
CA CYS A 47 -16.59 6.04 -4.64
C CYS A 47 -16.71 7.51 -5.04
N ILE A 48 -17.01 7.85 -6.31
CA ILE A 48 -17.10 9.24 -6.75
C ILE A 48 -18.15 10.03 -5.92
N PRO A 49 -19.41 9.58 -5.76
CA PRO A 49 -20.38 10.29 -4.92
C PRO A 49 -19.94 10.37 -3.45
N VAL A 50 -19.22 9.35 -2.94
CA VAL A 50 -18.73 9.34 -1.56
C VAL A 50 -17.59 10.34 -1.37
N LEU A 51 -16.71 10.47 -2.35
CA LEU A 51 -15.64 11.47 -2.34
C LEU A 51 -16.19 12.90 -2.44
N ASP A 52 -17.33 13.10 -3.12
CA ASP A 52 -18.04 14.36 -3.20
C ASP A 52 -18.85 14.70 -1.92
N GLY A 53 -18.63 13.94 -0.83
CA GLY A 53 -19.16 14.23 0.51
C GLY A 53 -20.41 13.43 0.90
N THR A 54 -20.88 12.48 0.08
CA THR A 54 -21.96 11.57 0.51
C THR A 54 -21.39 10.41 1.33
N VAL A 55 -22.15 9.95 2.32
CA VAL A 55 -21.81 8.74 3.08
C VAL A 55 -22.72 7.61 2.62
N LEU A 56 -22.15 6.46 2.27
CA LEU A 56 -22.92 5.25 2.02
C LEU A 56 -23.04 4.47 3.32
N ASP A 57 -24.25 4.33 3.82
CA ASP A 57 -24.57 3.51 4.99
C ASP A 57 -25.76 2.58 4.65
N ASP A 58 -25.47 1.28 4.51
CA ASP A 58 -26.42 0.23 4.13
C ASP A 58 -26.42 -0.89 5.19
N GLY A 59 -26.37 -0.51 6.45
CA GLY A 59 -26.40 -1.39 7.60
C GLY A 59 -25.16 -2.27 7.78
N LEU A 60 -24.83 -3.14 6.83
CA LEU A 60 -23.59 -3.94 6.84
C LEU A 60 -22.39 -3.18 6.28
N PHE A 61 -22.65 -2.33 5.30
CA PHE A 61 -21.64 -1.57 4.56
C PHE A 61 -21.67 -0.12 4.99
N TYR A 62 -20.46 0.43 5.17
CA TYR A 62 -20.27 1.83 5.45
C TYR A 62 -19.07 2.33 4.65
N MET A 63 -19.25 3.42 3.94
CA MET A 63 -18.18 4.05 3.16
C MET A 63 -18.26 5.56 3.30
N ASP A 64 -17.13 6.14 3.69
CA ASP A 64 -16.85 7.56 3.68
C ASP A 64 -15.68 7.88 2.73
N SER A 65 -15.25 9.12 2.67
CA SER A 65 -14.16 9.58 1.79
C SER A 65 -12.84 8.82 2.05
N VAL A 66 -12.56 8.41 3.29
CA VAL A 66 -11.38 7.59 3.62
C VAL A 66 -11.48 6.23 2.95
N SER A 67 -12.59 5.52 3.15
CA SER A 67 -12.86 4.22 2.50
C SER A 67 -12.74 4.30 0.98
N ALA A 68 -13.31 5.36 0.40
CA ALA A 68 -13.37 5.55 -1.05
C ALA A 68 -11.97 5.74 -1.67
N VAL A 69 -11.09 6.55 -1.06
CA VAL A 69 -9.71 6.73 -1.55
C VAL A 69 -8.95 5.40 -1.55
N PHE A 70 -9.00 4.65 -0.44
CA PHE A 70 -8.29 3.37 -0.35
C PHE A 70 -8.85 2.34 -1.34
N MET A 71 -10.17 2.28 -1.51
CA MET A 71 -10.82 1.39 -2.47
C MET A 71 -10.40 1.70 -3.91
N LEU A 72 -10.37 2.96 -4.30
CA LEU A 72 -9.94 3.38 -5.64
C LEU A 72 -8.46 3.08 -5.89
N LEU A 73 -7.59 3.31 -4.91
CA LEU A 73 -6.18 2.96 -5.01
C LEU A 73 -5.99 1.46 -5.25
N VAL A 74 -6.68 0.61 -4.48
CA VAL A 74 -6.61 -0.86 -4.66
C VAL A 74 -7.14 -1.28 -6.02
N GLY A 75 -8.28 -0.74 -6.45
CA GLY A 75 -8.86 -1.05 -7.76
C GLY A 75 -7.95 -0.64 -8.92
N PHE A 76 -7.40 0.58 -8.87
CA PHE A 76 -6.52 1.11 -9.91
C PHE A 76 -5.18 0.38 -9.97
N VAL A 77 -4.47 0.27 -8.84
CA VAL A 77 -3.17 -0.42 -8.79
C VAL A 77 -3.35 -1.92 -9.07
N GLY A 78 -4.46 -2.51 -8.61
CA GLY A 78 -4.84 -3.90 -8.90
C GLY A 78 -4.99 -4.16 -10.39
N LEU A 79 -5.65 -3.26 -11.13
CA LEU A 79 -5.75 -3.32 -12.58
C LEU A 79 -4.38 -3.20 -13.25
N MET A 80 -3.55 -2.24 -12.83
CA MET A 80 -2.20 -2.06 -13.39
C MET A 80 -1.32 -3.29 -13.15
N ALA A 81 -1.35 -3.86 -11.96
CA ALA A 81 -0.62 -5.08 -11.63
C ALA A 81 -1.13 -6.29 -12.45
N SER A 82 -2.44 -6.37 -12.65
CA SER A 82 -3.09 -7.40 -13.44
C SER A 82 -2.67 -7.36 -14.92
N LEU A 83 -2.69 -6.18 -15.54
CA LEU A 83 -2.24 -5.96 -16.90
C LEU A 83 -0.74 -6.27 -17.07
N TYR A 84 0.08 -5.84 -16.12
CA TYR A 84 1.51 -6.13 -16.12
C TYR A 84 1.80 -7.63 -15.92
N SER A 85 1.04 -8.32 -15.06
CA SER A 85 1.17 -9.76 -14.78
C SER A 85 1.03 -10.60 -16.03
N ARG A 86 0.21 -10.17 -17.01
CA ARG A 86 0.03 -10.89 -18.27
C ARG A 86 1.36 -11.08 -19.01
N ALA A 87 2.18 -10.05 -19.08
CA ALA A 87 3.48 -10.14 -19.74
C ALA A 87 4.54 -10.78 -18.83
N TYR A 88 4.48 -10.49 -17.53
CA TYR A 88 5.49 -10.96 -16.57
C TYR A 88 5.40 -12.48 -16.35
N ILE A 89 4.24 -12.97 -15.95
CA ILE A 89 3.99 -14.40 -15.71
C ILE A 89 3.90 -15.17 -17.04
N GLY A 90 3.45 -14.52 -18.13
CA GLY A 90 3.43 -15.11 -19.47
C GLY A 90 4.81 -15.50 -19.94
N LEU A 91 5.81 -14.62 -19.78
CA LEU A 91 7.20 -14.91 -20.12
C LEU A 91 7.76 -16.08 -19.27
N GLU A 92 7.50 -16.07 -17.96
CA GLU A 92 7.94 -17.15 -17.07
C GLU A 92 7.31 -18.51 -17.41
N HIS A 93 6.09 -18.49 -17.94
CA HIS A 93 5.44 -19.69 -18.45
C HIS A 93 6.09 -20.18 -19.77
N GLU A 94 6.41 -19.26 -20.69
CA GLU A 94 7.13 -19.58 -21.93
C GLU A 94 8.53 -20.12 -21.66
N GLU A 95 9.23 -19.60 -20.66
CA GLU A 95 10.53 -20.09 -20.21
C GLU A 95 10.47 -21.40 -19.38
N GLY A 96 9.27 -21.91 -19.10
CA GLY A 96 9.07 -23.14 -18.34
C GLY A 96 9.31 -23.00 -16.83
N LYS A 97 9.45 -21.78 -16.31
CA LYS A 97 9.61 -21.50 -14.86
C LYS A 97 8.29 -21.67 -14.11
N VAL A 98 7.16 -21.44 -14.77
CA VAL A 98 5.80 -21.54 -14.25
C VAL A 98 4.97 -22.42 -15.14
N ASN A 99 4.35 -23.46 -14.60
CA ASN A 99 3.45 -24.30 -15.38
C ASN A 99 2.03 -23.70 -15.49
N GLY A 100 1.18 -24.21 -16.39
CA GLY A 100 -0.14 -23.66 -16.64
C GLY A 100 -1.08 -23.72 -15.42
N LYS A 101 -0.89 -24.68 -14.49
CA LYS A 101 -1.66 -24.76 -13.25
C LYS A 101 -1.23 -23.67 -12.26
N GLU A 102 0.06 -23.46 -12.11
CA GLU A 102 0.64 -22.41 -11.25
C GLU A 102 0.24 -21.02 -11.77
N GLN A 103 0.32 -20.80 -13.10
CA GLN A 103 -0.17 -19.57 -13.73
C GLN A 103 -1.64 -19.31 -13.38
N GLY A 104 -2.49 -20.34 -13.47
CA GLY A 104 -3.90 -20.23 -13.09
C GLY A 104 -4.10 -19.91 -11.61
N GLN A 105 -3.34 -20.56 -10.72
CA GLN A 105 -3.37 -20.28 -9.29
C GLN A 105 -2.96 -18.84 -8.97
N TYR A 106 -1.92 -18.33 -9.61
CA TYR A 106 -1.47 -16.96 -9.48
C TYR A 106 -2.60 -15.96 -9.75
N TYR A 107 -3.28 -16.07 -10.91
CA TYR A 107 -4.35 -15.14 -11.25
C TYR A 107 -5.58 -15.25 -10.35
N CYS A 108 -5.90 -16.44 -9.87
CA CYS A 108 -6.97 -16.63 -8.89
C CYS A 108 -6.63 -15.96 -7.56
N LEU A 109 -5.42 -16.17 -7.03
CA LEU A 109 -4.97 -15.55 -5.80
C LEU A 109 -4.91 -14.02 -5.92
N LEU A 110 -4.48 -13.50 -7.07
CA LEU A 110 -4.40 -12.06 -7.33
C LEU A 110 -5.78 -11.39 -7.27
N VAL A 111 -6.80 -11.98 -7.93
CA VAL A 111 -8.18 -11.46 -7.87
C VAL A 111 -8.74 -11.53 -6.46
N VAL A 112 -8.56 -12.64 -5.75
CA VAL A 112 -9.02 -12.79 -4.37
C VAL A 112 -8.34 -11.77 -3.46
N PHE A 113 -7.04 -11.55 -3.63
CA PHE A 113 -6.28 -10.58 -2.85
C PHE A 113 -6.82 -9.15 -3.02
N ILE A 114 -7.04 -8.71 -4.27
CA ILE A 114 -7.64 -7.41 -4.57
C ILE A 114 -9.05 -7.31 -3.97
N SER A 115 -9.88 -8.35 -4.14
CA SER A 115 -11.25 -8.37 -3.63
C SER A 115 -11.33 -8.27 -2.12
N VAL A 116 -10.47 -8.98 -1.38
CA VAL A 116 -10.43 -8.92 0.09
C VAL A 116 -10.03 -7.54 0.58
N MET A 117 -9.06 -6.87 -0.06
CA MET A 117 -8.70 -5.49 0.30
C MET A 117 -9.88 -4.53 0.08
N ILE A 118 -10.57 -4.61 -1.05
CA ILE A 118 -11.75 -3.77 -1.36
C ILE A 118 -12.86 -3.99 -0.33
N LEU A 119 -13.17 -5.25 0.01
CA LEU A 119 -14.16 -5.57 1.04
C LEU A 119 -13.78 -5.00 2.40
N THR A 120 -12.50 -5.01 2.76
CA THR A 120 -12.01 -4.46 4.04
C THR A 120 -12.36 -2.98 4.21
N PHE A 121 -12.38 -2.20 3.13
CA PHE A 121 -12.68 -0.76 3.18
C PHE A 121 -14.17 -0.43 3.13
N SER A 122 -15.02 -1.40 2.86
CA SER A 122 -16.44 -1.19 2.64
C SER A 122 -17.33 -1.64 3.79
N VAL A 123 -16.76 -2.23 4.84
CA VAL A 123 -17.54 -2.79 5.96
C VAL A 123 -17.63 -1.81 7.12
N ARG A 124 -18.80 -1.83 7.78
CA ARG A 124 -19.14 -0.98 8.91
C ARG A 124 -18.43 -1.40 10.20
N SER A 125 -18.36 -2.70 10.46
CA SER A 125 -17.79 -3.23 11.68
C SER A 125 -16.27 -3.31 11.65
N MET A 126 -15.62 -2.74 12.64
CA MET A 126 -14.15 -2.80 12.82
C MET A 126 -13.65 -4.23 13.04
N ALA A 127 -14.46 -5.12 13.61
CA ALA A 127 -14.12 -6.53 13.73
C ALA A 127 -13.98 -7.19 12.35
N ILE A 128 -14.85 -6.84 11.39
CA ILE A 128 -14.75 -7.35 10.01
C ILE A 128 -13.54 -6.69 9.29
N VAL A 129 -13.24 -5.43 9.56
CA VAL A 129 -11.99 -4.78 9.07
C VAL A 129 -10.76 -5.56 9.55
N TRP A 130 -10.70 -5.89 10.85
CA TRP A 130 -9.63 -6.72 11.42
C TRP A 130 -9.51 -8.08 10.72
N LEU A 131 -10.64 -8.76 10.54
CA LEU A 131 -10.70 -10.06 9.82
C LEU A 131 -10.23 -9.92 8.37
N GLY A 132 -10.65 -8.85 7.67
CA GLY A 132 -10.25 -8.55 6.30
C GLY A 132 -8.74 -8.31 6.18
N ILE A 133 -8.16 -7.51 7.08
CA ILE A 133 -6.70 -7.30 7.16
C ILE A 133 -5.98 -8.63 7.40
N GLY A 134 -6.52 -9.51 8.25
CA GLY A 134 -6.02 -10.87 8.46
C GLY A 134 -6.09 -11.74 7.21
N ALA A 135 -7.22 -11.73 6.53
CA ALA A 135 -7.44 -12.51 5.31
C ALA A 135 -6.49 -12.08 4.17
N THR A 136 -6.16 -10.78 4.06
CA THR A 136 -5.14 -10.33 3.09
C THR A 136 -3.78 -10.96 3.36
N THR A 137 -3.41 -11.24 4.62
CA THR A 137 -2.15 -11.93 4.96
C THR A 137 -2.16 -13.36 4.46
N LEU A 138 -3.25 -14.09 4.68
CA LEU A 138 -3.36 -15.48 4.23
C LEU A 138 -3.22 -15.60 2.72
N VAL A 139 -3.95 -14.79 1.96
CA VAL A 139 -3.92 -14.85 0.49
C VAL A 139 -2.55 -14.43 -0.04
N SER A 140 -1.99 -13.34 0.48
CA SER A 140 -0.70 -12.82 0.00
C SER A 140 0.49 -13.70 0.40
N THR A 141 0.40 -14.51 1.45
CA THR A 141 1.44 -15.50 1.81
C THR A 141 1.67 -16.49 0.67
N PHE A 142 0.60 -16.98 0.03
CA PHE A 142 0.74 -17.86 -1.13
C PHE A 142 1.31 -17.15 -2.35
N LEU A 143 1.06 -15.84 -2.49
CA LEU A 143 1.65 -15.05 -3.55
C LEU A 143 3.14 -14.74 -3.28
N VAL A 144 3.55 -14.58 -2.02
CA VAL A 144 4.96 -14.42 -1.61
C VAL A 144 5.74 -15.71 -1.84
N GLY A 145 5.18 -16.85 -1.44
CA GLY A 145 5.77 -18.18 -1.62
C GLY A 145 5.56 -18.79 -3.00
N PHE A 146 5.14 -18.01 -4.00
CA PHE A 146 4.68 -18.51 -5.31
C PHE A 146 5.70 -19.40 -6.03
N TYR A 147 6.97 -19.05 -6.02
CA TYR A 147 8.02 -19.83 -6.70
C TYR A 147 8.44 -21.11 -5.98
N SER A 148 7.97 -21.34 -4.76
CA SER A 148 8.24 -22.55 -3.96
C SER A 148 9.74 -22.88 -3.80
N SER A 149 10.65 -21.89 -3.95
CA SER A 149 12.06 -22.03 -3.61
C SER A 149 12.25 -22.01 -2.09
N GLU A 150 13.40 -22.45 -1.59
CA GLU A 150 13.72 -22.41 -0.15
C GLU A 150 13.60 -20.97 0.37
N GLU A 151 14.16 -19.99 -0.34
CA GLU A 151 14.14 -18.59 0.05
C GLU A 151 12.72 -17.99 0.00
N SER A 152 11.91 -18.33 -1.02
CA SER A 152 10.53 -17.83 -1.10
C SER A 152 9.63 -18.46 -0.04
N THR A 153 9.86 -19.71 0.31
CA THR A 153 9.16 -20.42 1.37
C THR A 153 9.53 -19.84 2.74
N GLU A 154 10.83 -19.60 2.99
CA GLU A 154 11.30 -18.92 4.21
C GLU A 154 10.68 -17.53 4.36
N ALA A 155 10.70 -16.73 3.28
CA ALA A 155 10.10 -15.40 3.28
C ALA A 155 8.59 -15.45 3.56
N ALA A 156 7.86 -16.40 2.97
CA ALA A 156 6.44 -16.61 3.22
C ALA A 156 6.15 -17.00 4.67
N TRP A 157 6.96 -17.87 5.27
CA TRP A 157 6.85 -18.25 6.68
C TRP A 157 7.14 -17.07 7.62
N LYS A 158 8.20 -16.31 7.39
CA LYS A 158 8.49 -15.10 8.17
C LYS A 158 7.33 -14.10 8.09
N TYR A 159 6.80 -13.91 6.89
CA TYR A 159 5.68 -13.01 6.65
C TYR A 159 4.43 -13.42 7.42
N ILE A 160 3.97 -14.69 7.26
CA ILE A 160 2.74 -15.14 7.91
C ILE A 160 2.86 -15.14 9.43
N ILE A 161 4.00 -15.59 9.99
CA ILE A 161 4.20 -15.65 11.43
C ILE A 161 4.19 -14.25 12.04
N LEU A 162 5.01 -13.33 11.52
CA LEU A 162 5.12 -11.99 12.08
C LEU A 162 3.83 -11.21 11.95
N CYS A 163 3.19 -11.24 10.76
CA CYS A 163 1.92 -10.55 10.57
C CYS A 163 0.78 -11.17 11.38
N SER A 164 0.74 -12.49 11.57
CA SER A 164 -0.28 -13.14 12.41
C SER A 164 -0.14 -12.75 13.88
N VAL A 165 1.09 -12.69 14.39
CA VAL A 165 1.35 -12.17 15.74
C VAL A 165 0.87 -10.72 15.86
N GLY A 166 1.21 -9.86 14.88
CA GLY A 166 0.75 -8.49 14.85
C GLY A 166 -0.79 -8.38 14.85
N ILE A 167 -1.47 -9.15 14.00
CA ILE A 167 -2.94 -9.17 13.93
C ILE A 167 -3.56 -9.64 15.25
N THR A 168 -2.92 -10.60 15.95
CA THR A 168 -3.38 -11.06 17.27
C THR A 168 -3.20 -9.99 18.35
N ILE A 169 -2.10 -9.22 18.30
CA ILE A 169 -1.89 -8.07 19.19
C ILE A 169 -2.97 -6.99 18.92
N ALA A 170 -3.28 -6.71 17.66
CA ALA A 170 -4.36 -5.79 17.32
C ALA A 170 -5.72 -6.28 17.87
N LEU A 171 -6.02 -7.60 17.81
CA LEU A 171 -7.24 -8.17 18.39
C LEU A 171 -7.35 -7.87 19.90
N ALA A 172 -6.24 -7.96 20.63
CA ALA A 172 -6.25 -7.58 22.05
C ALA A 172 -6.60 -6.09 22.23
N GLY A 173 -6.15 -5.21 21.31
CA GLY A 173 -6.58 -3.81 21.28
C GLY A 173 -8.10 -3.67 21.03
N PHE A 174 -8.64 -4.41 20.07
CA PHE A 174 -10.09 -4.43 19.78
C PHE A 174 -10.93 -4.92 20.98
N THR A 175 -10.43 -5.89 21.74
CA THR A 175 -11.13 -6.34 22.96
C THR A 175 -11.18 -5.24 24.03
N LEU A 176 -10.15 -4.40 24.13
CA LEU A 176 -10.17 -3.24 25.03
C LEU A 176 -11.13 -2.14 24.54
N VAL A 177 -11.18 -1.90 23.21
CA VAL A 177 -12.20 -0.99 22.64
C VAL A 177 -13.58 -1.50 22.96
N TYR A 178 -13.86 -2.78 22.71
CA TYR A 178 -15.16 -3.39 23.06
C TYR A 178 -15.46 -3.24 24.56
N ALA A 179 -14.49 -3.50 25.43
CA ALA A 179 -14.67 -3.34 26.87
C ALA A 179 -15.00 -1.89 27.27
N SER A 180 -14.43 -0.89 26.58
CA SER A 180 -14.72 0.52 26.83
C SER A 180 -16.12 0.96 26.40
N THR A 181 -16.80 0.19 25.54
CA THR A 181 -18.19 0.49 25.11
C THR A 181 -19.26 -0.14 25.98
N VAL A 182 -18.90 -1.03 26.92
CA VAL A 182 -19.85 -1.72 27.80
C VAL A 182 -20.61 -0.72 28.66
N GLY A 183 -21.93 -0.74 28.57
CA GLY A 183 -22.82 0.21 29.27
C GLY A 183 -23.03 1.54 28.55
N ILE A 184 -22.38 1.75 27.40
CA ILE A 184 -22.52 2.94 26.55
C ILE A 184 -23.24 2.58 25.25
N LEU A 185 -22.79 1.51 24.59
CA LEU A 185 -23.34 1.02 23.33
C LEU A 185 -23.94 -0.40 23.50
N ASP A 186 -24.88 -0.73 22.62
CA ASP A 186 -25.38 -2.10 22.52
C ASP A 186 -24.29 -3.03 21.97
N SER A 187 -24.34 -4.31 22.34
CA SER A 187 -23.33 -5.30 21.92
C SER A 187 -23.14 -5.38 20.41
N ASP A 188 -24.22 -5.20 19.64
CA ASP A 188 -24.19 -5.30 18.17
C ASP A 188 -23.52 -4.08 17.49
N SER A 189 -23.52 -2.92 18.17
CA SER A 189 -22.91 -1.67 17.68
C SER A 189 -21.56 -1.33 18.30
N SER A 190 -21.10 -2.10 19.29
CA SER A 190 -19.88 -1.85 20.09
C SER A 190 -18.58 -1.77 19.27
N LEU A 191 -18.53 -2.34 18.08
CA LEU A 191 -17.40 -2.26 17.15
C LEU A 191 -17.77 -1.65 15.79
N ASP A 192 -18.96 -1.02 15.70
CA ASP A 192 -19.33 -0.26 14.51
C ASP A 192 -18.65 1.11 14.51
N TRP A 193 -17.92 1.41 13.45
CA TRP A 193 -17.13 2.65 13.41
C TRP A 193 -17.97 3.92 13.60
N PRO A 194 -19.14 4.11 12.93
CA PRO A 194 -19.97 5.28 13.17
C PRO A 194 -20.49 5.39 14.60
N ALA A 195 -20.86 4.26 15.21
CA ALA A 195 -21.33 4.24 16.60
C ALA A 195 -20.17 4.57 17.58
N LEU A 196 -18.98 4.03 17.33
CA LEU A 196 -17.77 4.35 18.13
C LEU A 196 -17.40 5.83 18.03
N MET A 197 -17.48 6.43 16.83
CA MET A 197 -17.21 7.86 16.64
C MET A 197 -18.24 8.71 17.38
N ALA A 198 -19.53 8.36 17.32
CA ALA A 198 -20.60 9.09 18.01
C ALA A 198 -20.49 9.01 19.54
N ALA A 199 -19.95 7.91 20.07
CA ALA A 199 -19.79 7.68 21.50
C ALA A 199 -18.37 8.01 22.01
N ALA A 200 -17.50 8.56 21.17
CA ALA A 200 -16.07 8.70 21.49
C ALA A 200 -15.81 9.45 22.80
N GLU A 201 -16.52 10.54 23.05
CA GLU A 201 -16.36 11.36 24.27
C GLU A 201 -16.69 10.61 25.57
N ASP A 202 -17.55 9.57 25.50
CA ASP A 202 -17.99 8.79 26.65
C ASP A 202 -17.11 7.57 26.93
N LEU A 203 -16.18 7.21 26.02
CA LEU A 203 -15.32 6.04 26.15
C LEU A 203 -14.24 6.23 27.25
N ASP A 204 -13.87 5.12 27.93
CA ASP A 204 -12.83 5.15 28.98
C ASP A 204 -11.46 5.54 28.39
N PRO A 205 -10.89 6.69 28.80
CA PRO A 205 -9.64 7.18 28.25
C PRO A 205 -8.44 6.26 28.50
N THR A 206 -8.42 5.52 29.60
CA THR A 206 -7.31 4.62 29.94
C THR A 206 -7.35 3.35 29.09
N MET A 207 -8.53 2.76 28.93
CA MET A 207 -8.71 1.60 28.04
C MET A 207 -8.39 1.97 26.59
N MET A 208 -8.84 3.14 26.11
CA MET A 208 -8.57 3.61 24.76
C MET A 208 -7.07 3.87 24.51
N LYS A 209 -6.32 4.41 25.48
CA LYS A 209 -4.85 4.52 25.37
C LYS A 209 -4.19 3.16 25.21
N MET A 210 -4.54 2.19 26.05
CA MET A 210 -4.00 0.83 25.95
C MET A 210 -4.39 0.15 24.63
N ALA A 211 -5.64 0.29 24.23
CA ALA A 211 -6.14 -0.23 22.94
C ALA A 211 -5.34 0.35 21.77
N MET A 212 -5.14 1.68 21.75
CA MET A 212 -4.44 2.36 20.65
C MET A 212 -2.98 1.91 20.53
N VAL A 213 -2.27 1.71 21.66
CA VAL A 213 -0.91 1.14 21.64
C VAL A 213 -0.91 -0.24 20.98
N LEU A 214 -1.83 -1.12 21.38
CA LEU A 214 -1.92 -2.49 20.82
C LEU A 214 -2.31 -2.49 19.34
N ILE A 215 -3.20 -1.58 18.92
CA ILE A 215 -3.63 -1.43 17.52
C ILE A 215 -2.47 -0.92 16.67
N ILE A 216 -1.75 0.14 17.12
CA ILE A 216 -0.60 0.68 16.36
C ILE A 216 0.52 -0.36 16.27
N VAL A 217 0.87 -1.05 17.36
CA VAL A 217 1.89 -2.10 17.34
C VAL A 217 1.44 -3.28 16.45
N GLY A 218 0.19 -3.70 16.61
CA GLY A 218 -0.36 -4.85 15.89
C GLY A 218 -0.45 -4.62 14.40
N PHE A 219 -1.19 -3.62 13.96
CA PHE A 219 -1.30 -3.26 12.54
C PHE A 219 -0.01 -2.63 11.99
N GLY A 220 0.74 -1.90 12.83
CA GLY A 220 2.05 -1.36 12.48
C GLY A 220 3.06 -2.43 12.08
N THR A 221 2.95 -3.66 12.62
CA THR A 221 3.70 -4.82 12.13
C THR A 221 3.42 -5.06 10.66
N LYS A 222 2.16 -4.96 10.24
CA LYS A 222 1.75 -5.16 8.84
C LYS A 222 2.03 -3.95 7.96
N VAL A 223 1.96 -2.72 8.49
CA VAL A 223 2.42 -1.49 7.81
C VAL A 223 3.92 -1.54 7.56
N GLY A 224 4.67 -2.26 8.37
CA GLY A 224 6.12 -2.35 8.31
C GLY A 224 6.82 -1.30 9.16
N PHE A 225 6.21 -0.85 10.26
CA PHE A 225 6.86 0.04 11.21
C PHE A 225 8.04 -0.63 11.92
N VAL A 226 9.10 0.12 12.11
CA VAL A 226 10.26 -0.33 12.88
C VAL A 226 9.92 -0.33 14.38
N PRO A 227 10.21 -1.44 15.11
CA PRO A 227 11.09 -2.56 14.75
C PRO A 227 10.41 -3.77 14.09
N MET A 228 9.10 -3.78 13.87
CA MET A 228 8.34 -4.95 13.41
C MET A 228 8.41 -5.20 11.88
N HIS A 229 9.24 -4.47 11.16
CA HIS A 229 9.33 -4.42 9.69
C HIS A 229 10.06 -5.60 9.02
N THR A 230 10.67 -6.50 9.77
CA THR A 230 11.71 -7.45 9.28
C THR A 230 11.20 -8.43 8.21
N TRP A 231 9.90 -8.71 8.16
CA TRP A 231 9.29 -9.56 7.13
C TRP A 231 9.24 -8.88 5.75
N LEU A 232 9.16 -7.55 5.72
CA LEU A 232 8.81 -6.78 4.52
C LEU A 232 9.89 -6.87 3.42
N PRO A 233 11.20 -6.67 3.69
CA PRO A 233 12.23 -6.80 2.68
C PRO A 233 12.34 -8.22 2.09
N ASP A 234 12.15 -9.25 2.92
CA ASP A 234 12.20 -10.65 2.49
C ASP A 234 11.00 -10.99 1.60
N ALA A 235 9.78 -10.66 2.02
CA ALA A 235 8.57 -10.90 1.26
C ALA A 235 8.59 -10.20 -0.12
N HIS A 236 8.99 -8.92 -0.17
CA HIS A 236 9.06 -8.19 -1.42
C HIS A 236 10.16 -8.70 -2.36
N SER A 237 11.30 -9.12 -1.82
CA SER A 237 12.39 -9.67 -2.62
C SER A 237 12.00 -10.98 -3.30
N GLN A 238 11.24 -11.84 -2.64
CA GLN A 238 10.90 -13.18 -3.12
C GLN A 238 9.61 -13.24 -3.93
N ALA A 239 8.59 -12.43 -3.63
CA ALA A 239 7.33 -12.42 -4.39
C ALA A 239 7.54 -12.07 -5.88
N PRO A 240 6.67 -12.52 -6.80
CA PRO A 240 6.63 -12.00 -8.18
C PRO A 240 6.54 -10.47 -8.20
N SER A 241 7.22 -9.81 -9.14
CA SER A 241 7.31 -8.33 -9.14
C SER A 241 5.97 -7.60 -9.22
N PRO A 242 4.93 -8.08 -9.95
CA PRO A 242 3.60 -7.49 -9.88
C PRO A 242 2.99 -7.57 -8.47
N VAL A 243 3.20 -8.68 -7.76
CA VAL A 243 2.76 -8.87 -6.39
C VAL A 243 3.52 -7.93 -5.44
N SER A 244 4.85 -7.81 -5.60
CA SER A 244 5.65 -6.88 -4.79
C SER A 244 5.16 -5.42 -4.97
N GLY A 245 4.76 -5.04 -6.20
CA GLY A 245 4.13 -3.75 -6.46
C GLY A 245 2.84 -3.54 -5.67
N LEU A 246 1.94 -4.53 -5.67
CA LEU A 246 0.69 -4.50 -4.89
C LEU A 246 0.92 -4.50 -3.37
N LEU A 247 1.81 -5.36 -2.89
CA LEU A 247 2.13 -5.44 -1.47
C LEU A 247 2.62 -4.07 -0.95
N SER A 248 3.54 -3.44 -1.69
CA SER A 248 4.09 -2.14 -1.33
C SER A 248 3.07 -1.01 -1.44
N ALA A 249 2.34 -0.94 -2.56
CA ALA A 249 1.48 0.18 -2.88
C ALA A 249 0.19 0.22 -2.04
N VAL A 250 -0.46 -0.94 -1.84
CA VAL A 250 -1.82 -0.94 -1.29
C VAL A 250 -2.03 -1.84 -0.08
N LEU A 251 -1.24 -2.92 0.10
CA LEU A 251 -1.40 -3.77 1.28
C LEU A 251 -0.97 -3.05 2.56
N LEU A 252 0.15 -2.30 2.53
CA LEU A 252 0.62 -1.52 3.68
C LEU A 252 -0.43 -0.47 4.05
N ASN A 253 -1.01 0.18 3.06
CA ASN A 253 -2.09 1.14 3.24
C ASN A 253 -3.38 0.50 3.81
N CYS A 254 -3.66 -0.78 3.48
CA CYS A 254 -4.78 -1.50 4.07
C CYS A 254 -4.64 -1.65 5.60
N ALA A 255 -3.43 -1.92 6.07
CA ALA A 255 -3.17 -1.95 7.51
C ALA A 255 -3.15 -0.55 8.13
N MET A 256 -2.63 0.46 7.40
CA MET A 256 -2.69 1.85 7.82
C MET A 256 -4.14 2.32 7.99
N TYR A 257 -5.04 1.97 7.07
CA TYR A 257 -6.47 2.24 7.21
C TYR A 257 -7.04 1.76 8.54
N GLY A 258 -6.68 0.53 8.97
CA GLY A 258 -7.10 0.01 10.27
C GLY A 258 -6.61 0.87 11.44
N ILE A 259 -5.37 1.37 11.38
CA ILE A 259 -4.82 2.30 12.38
C ILE A 259 -5.59 3.63 12.34
N LEU A 260 -5.82 4.20 11.15
CA LEU A 260 -6.43 5.52 10.99
C LEU A 260 -7.86 5.59 11.49
N ARG A 261 -8.62 4.50 11.37
CA ARG A 261 -9.97 4.41 11.94
C ARG A 261 -9.98 4.60 13.46
N PHE A 262 -9.02 3.98 14.17
CA PHE A 262 -8.89 4.17 15.62
C PHE A 262 -8.13 5.43 16.01
N TYR A 263 -7.29 5.94 15.11
CA TYR A 263 -6.63 7.23 15.30
C TYR A 263 -7.65 8.35 15.48
N SER A 264 -8.66 8.45 14.60
CA SER A 264 -9.72 9.47 14.70
C SER A 264 -10.45 9.40 16.04
N ILE A 265 -10.83 8.20 16.49
CA ILE A 265 -11.49 8.00 17.79
C ILE A 265 -10.54 8.39 18.93
N SER A 266 -9.28 7.96 18.85
CA SER A 266 -8.29 8.23 19.91
C SER A 266 -8.00 9.71 20.07
N GLU A 267 -8.00 10.49 18.99
CA GLU A 267 -7.77 11.95 19.06
C GLU A 267 -8.93 12.69 19.71
N ILE A 268 -10.17 12.17 19.68
CA ILE A 268 -11.30 12.69 20.42
C ILE A 268 -11.16 12.32 21.90
N VAL A 269 -10.93 11.04 22.24
CA VAL A 269 -10.86 10.53 23.62
C VAL A 269 -9.63 11.04 24.37
N ASN A 270 -8.48 11.07 23.70
CA ASN A 270 -7.16 11.39 24.25
C ASN A 270 -6.33 12.21 23.26
N PRO A 271 -6.60 13.51 23.09
CA PRO A 271 -5.91 14.33 22.10
C PRO A 271 -4.39 14.25 22.22
N GLY A 272 -3.71 14.05 21.10
CA GLY A 272 -2.25 14.00 20.99
C GLY A 272 -1.59 12.68 21.43
N PHE A 273 -2.34 11.71 21.98
CA PHE A 273 -1.74 10.45 22.41
C PHE A 273 -1.38 9.54 21.22
N ALA A 274 -2.33 9.30 20.32
CA ALA A 274 -2.09 8.50 19.11
C ALA A 274 -1.06 9.18 18.20
N SER A 275 -1.17 10.50 18.03
CA SER A 275 -0.21 11.33 17.29
C SER A 275 1.21 11.17 17.81
N THR A 276 1.42 11.22 19.14
CA THR A 276 2.76 11.01 19.71
C THR A 276 3.35 9.64 19.35
N ILE A 277 2.55 8.58 19.44
CA ILE A 277 3.02 7.22 19.11
C ILE A 277 3.33 7.11 17.62
N MET A 278 2.47 7.64 16.75
CA MET A 278 2.67 7.67 15.31
C MET A 278 3.96 8.42 14.94
N LEU A 279 4.24 9.55 15.59
CA LEU A 279 5.48 10.29 15.38
C LEU A 279 6.72 9.48 15.73
N VAL A 280 6.70 8.76 16.87
CA VAL A 280 7.82 7.92 17.31
C VAL A 280 8.07 6.80 16.31
N PHE A 281 7.03 6.03 15.94
CA PHE A 281 7.18 4.95 14.96
C PHE A 281 7.55 5.46 13.57
N GLY A 282 7.04 6.63 13.17
CA GLY A 282 7.37 7.29 11.91
C GLY A 282 8.85 7.64 11.82
N LEU A 283 9.39 8.33 12.82
CA LEU A 283 10.81 8.70 12.85
C LEU A 283 11.74 7.49 12.95
N LEU A 284 11.39 6.48 13.74
CA LEU A 284 12.16 5.23 13.82
C LEU A 284 12.18 4.53 12.46
N SER A 285 11.04 4.48 11.76
CA SER A 285 10.92 3.83 10.46
C SER A 285 11.72 4.57 9.37
N LEU A 286 11.59 5.90 9.32
CA LEU A 286 12.36 6.75 8.42
C LEU A 286 13.88 6.59 8.66
N GLY A 287 14.30 6.64 9.94
CA GLY A 287 15.70 6.49 10.31
C GLY A 287 16.29 5.13 9.93
N ALA A 288 15.61 4.04 10.30
CA ALA A 288 16.08 2.70 9.96
C ALA A 288 16.14 2.48 8.44
N ALA A 289 15.10 2.91 7.71
CA ALA A 289 15.05 2.77 6.25
C ALA A 289 16.20 3.53 5.56
N ALA A 290 16.52 4.73 6.02
CA ALA A 290 17.63 5.53 5.49
C ALA A 290 18.96 4.76 5.52
N PHE A 291 19.26 4.10 6.63
CA PHE A 291 20.50 3.32 6.77
C PHE A 291 20.46 2.00 5.97
N PHE A 292 19.32 1.30 5.96
CA PHE A 292 19.20 0.05 5.22
C PHE A 292 19.25 0.24 3.70
N ILE A 293 18.71 1.34 3.15
CA ILE A 293 18.78 1.67 1.73
C ILE A 293 20.25 1.82 1.29
N VAL A 294 21.08 2.50 2.06
CA VAL A 294 22.49 2.70 1.73
C VAL A 294 23.27 1.40 1.67
N SER A 295 22.92 0.41 2.50
CA SER A 295 23.62 -0.88 2.62
C SER A 295 23.03 -1.99 1.74
N ALA A 296 21.88 -1.76 1.08
CA ALA A 296 21.19 -2.76 0.28
C ALA A 296 22.01 -3.15 -0.96
N ARG A 297 21.99 -4.45 -1.31
CA ARG A 297 22.59 -4.98 -2.54
C ARG A 297 21.55 -5.62 -3.47
N ASP A 298 20.41 -6.03 -2.93
CA ASP A 298 19.28 -6.56 -3.68
C ASP A 298 18.33 -5.43 -4.06
N LEU A 299 18.01 -5.31 -5.36
CA LEU A 299 17.18 -4.24 -5.91
C LEU A 299 15.78 -4.20 -5.25
N LYS A 300 15.11 -5.34 -5.13
CA LYS A 300 13.76 -5.40 -4.55
C LYS A 300 13.76 -5.15 -3.04
N ARG A 301 14.80 -5.57 -2.32
CA ARG A 301 14.99 -5.23 -0.91
C ARG A 301 15.18 -3.74 -0.70
N MET A 302 15.97 -3.08 -1.52
CA MET A 302 16.14 -1.63 -1.47
C MET A 302 14.79 -0.91 -1.69
N LEU A 303 14.01 -1.34 -2.69
CA LEU A 303 12.68 -0.80 -2.94
C LEU A 303 11.71 -1.10 -1.78
N ALA A 304 11.87 -2.21 -1.07
CA ALA A 304 11.09 -2.53 0.12
C ALA A 304 11.42 -1.59 1.30
N TYR A 305 12.69 -1.30 1.53
CA TYR A 305 13.10 -0.32 2.55
C TYR A 305 12.55 1.09 2.26
N SER A 306 12.48 1.49 1.00
CA SER A 306 11.85 2.79 0.67
C SER A 306 10.31 2.77 0.86
N SER A 307 9.67 1.60 0.99
CA SER A 307 8.28 1.55 1.45
C SER A 307 8.18 1.82 2.95
N ILE A 308 9.11 1.29 3.74
CA ILE A 308 9.20 1.56 5.18
C ILE A 308 9.45 3.05 5.45
N GLU A 309 10.32 3.65 4.65
CA GLU A 309 10.61 5.09 4.68
C GLU A 309 9.34 5.91 4.44
N ASN A 310 8.61 5.64 3.35
CA ASN A 310 7.40 6.37 3.01
C ASN A 310 6.27 6.15 4.03
N MET A 311 6.09 4.91 4.55
CA MET A 311 5.15 4.65 5.64
C MET A 311 5.56 5.42 6.91
N GLY A 312 6.86 5.59 7.15
CA GLY A 312 7.40 6.44 8.21
C GLY A 312 7.00 7.91 8.04
N LEU A 313 7.13 8.48 6.83
CA LEU A 313 6.70 9.85 6.52
C LEU A 313 5.19 10.04 6.73
N ILE A 314 4.38 9.09 6.27
CA ILE A 314 2.93 9.10 6.49
C ILE A 314 2.62 9.11 8.00
N ALA A 315 3.30 8.26 8.77
CA ALA A 315 3.13 8.22 10.21
C ALA A 315 3.58 9.52 10.90
N ILE A 316 4.64 10.19 10.43
CA ILE A 316 5.08 11.51 10.90
C ILE A 316 3.97 12.55 10.67
N GLY A 317 3.30 12.53 9.51
CA GLY A 317 2.19 13.44 9.23
C GLY A 317 1.03 13.30 10.23
N PHE A 318 0.59 12.08 10.49
CA PHE A 318 -0.38 11.82 11.57
C PHE A 318 0.18 12.11 12.95
N GLY A 319 1.49 11.98 13.14
CA GLY A 319 2.19 12.31 14.37
C GLY A 319 2.26 13.81 14.67
N ILE A 320 2.30 14.66 13.64
CA ILE A 320 2.17 16.11 13.78
C ILE A 320 0.71 16.48 14.09
N GLY A 321 -0.26 15.80 13.49
CA GLY A 321 -1.67 15.86 13.84
C GLY A 321 -2.42 17.12 13.42
N THR A 322 -1.77 18.08 12.75
CA THR A 322 -2.46 19.26 12.21
C THR A 322 -3.20 18.91 10.90
N PRO A 323 -4.29 19.61 10.54
CA PRO A 323 -4.99 19.36 9.27
C PRO A 323 -4.05 19.39 8.07
N LEU A 324 -3.12 20.34 8.01
CA LEU A 324 -2.12 20.42 6.94
C LEU A 324 -1.19 19.21 6.91
N ALA A 325 -0.78 18.69 8.08
CA ALA A 325 0.05 17.49 8.18
C ALA A 325 -0.71 16.23 7.74
N ILE A 326 -1.98 16.12 8.10
CA ILE A 326 -2.86 15.03 7.65
C ILE A 326 -3.06 15.11 6.12
N THR A 327 -3.27 16.31 5.57
CA THR A 327 -3.30 16.55 4.10
C THR A 327 -2.02 16.02 3.45
N GLY A 328 -0.85 16.40 3.96
CA GLY A 328 0.44 15.91 3.46
C GLY A 328 0.57 14.38 3.53
N ALA A 329 0.11 13.77 4.63
CA ALA A 329 0.12 12.32 4.80
C ALA A 329 -0.80 11.60 3.80
N VAL A 330 -2.00 12.14 3.52
CA VAL A 330 -2.95 11.60 2.54
C VAL A 330 -2.37 11.72 1.13
N ILE A 331 -1.80 12.88 0.76
CA ILE A 331 -1.10 13.05 -0.53
C ILE A 331 0.03 12.02 -0.65
N GLN A 332 0.83 11.85 0.42
CA GLN A 332 1.94 10.88 0.43
C GLN A 332 1.45 9.44 0.24
N MET A 333 0.33 9.04 0.88
CA MET A 333 -0.27 7.72 0.69
C MET A 333 -0.67 7.47 -0.77
N VAL A 334 -1.35 8.43 -1.40
CA VAL A 334 -1.78 8.35 -2.80
C VAL A 334 -0.56 8.30 -3.73
N ALA A 335 0.38 9.24 -3.56
CA ALA A 335 1.59 9.35 -4.37
C ALA A 335 2.46 8.09 -4.29
N HIS A 336 2.67 7.57 -3.07
CA HIS A 336 3.39 6.32 -2.81
C HIS A 336 2.71 5.14 -3.53
N SER A 337 1.39 5.01 -3.40
CA SER A 337 0.62 3.91 -4.01
C SER A 337 0.73 3.87 -5.53
N ILE A 338 0.84 5.02 -6.19
CA ILE A 338 0.97 5.12 -7.65
C ILE A 338 2.43 4.92 -8.08
N THR A 339 3.39 5.42 -7.30
CA THR A 339 4.81 5.41 -7.67
C THR A 339 5.48 4.05 -7.46
N LYS A 340 5.13 3.33 -6.41
CA LYS A 340 5.77 2.04 -6.08
C LYS A 340 5.64 0.97 -7.16
N PRO A 341 4.49 0.77 -7.80
CA PRO A 341 4.38 -0.20 -8.88
C PRO A 341 5.30 0.12 -10.05
N ILE A 342 5.57 1.40 -10.38
CA ILE A 342 6.53 1.78 -11.43
C ILE A 342 7.90 1.15 -11.14
N LEU A 343 8.37 1.28 -9.91
CA LEU A 343 9.67 0.77 -9.49
C LEU A 343 9.71 -0.77 -9.46
N PHE A 344 8.71 -1.41 -8.86
CA PHE A 344 8.69 -2.88 -8.77
C PHE A 344 8.47 -3.55 -10.14
N PHE A 345 7.67 -2.96 -11.03
CA PHE A 345 7.48 -3.49 -12.39
C PHE A 345 8.75 -3.26 -13.22
N SER A 346 9.39 -2.10 -13.12
CA SER A 346 10.70 -1.85 -13.74
C SER A 346 11.77 -2.81 -13.22
N ALA A 347 11.82 -3.04 -11.90
CA ALA A 347 12.72 -4.02 -11.30
C ALA A 347 12.42 -5.45 -11.81
N GLY A 348 11.14 -5.79 -11.98
CA GLY A 348 10.73 -7.07 -12.57
C GLY A 348 11.28 -7.26 -13.98
N ASN A 349 11.14 -6.24 -14.83
CA ASN A 349 11.69 -6.27 -16.20
C ASN A 349 13.21 -6.46 -16.18
N ILE A 350 13.92 -5.72 -15.32
CA ILE A 350 15.38 -5.80 -15.19
C ILE A 350 15.79 -7.20 -14.72
N ILE A 351 15.17 -7.71 -13.67
CA ILE A 351 15.52 -9.00 -13.07
C ILE A 351 15.27 -10.15 -14.05
N GLN A 352 14.16 -10.15 -14.79
CA GLN A 352 13.89 -11.17 -15.82
C GLN A 352 14.95 -11.14 -16.92
N SER A 353 15.35 -9.95 -17.38
CA SER A 353 16.32 -9.80 -18.48
C SER A 353 17.77 -10.04 -18.04
N TYR A 354 18.14 -9.65 -16.82
CA TYR A 354 19.51 -9.82 -16.31
C TYR A 354 19.70 -11.14 -15.54
N GLY A 355 18.64 -11.81 -15.11
CA GLY A 355 18.71 -13.07 -14.35
C GLY A 355 19.27 -12.92 -12.94
N THR A 356 19.33 -11.68 -12.40
CA THR A 356 19.86 -11.40 -11.08
C THR A 356 19.17 -10.22 -10.42
N ARG A 357 19.10 -10.23 -9.08
CA ARG A 357 18.61 -9.11 -8.24
C ARG A 357 19.75 -8.27 -7.67
N ASN A 358 21.01 -8.74 -7.81
CA ASN A 358 22.16 -8.05 -7.27
C ASN A 358 22.50 -6.81 -8.14
N MET A 359 22.32 -5.62 -7.55
CA MET A 359 22.53 -4.33 -8.23
C MET A 359 23.97 -4.14 -8.72
N ASP A 360 24.98 -4.73 -8.07
CA ASP A 360 26.38 -4.63 -8.46
C ASP A 360 26.67 -5.30 -9.81
N LEU A 361 25.85 -6.33 -10.17
CA LEU A 361 25.98 -7.10 -11.40
C LEU A 361 25.13 -6.56 -12.58
N ILE A 362 24.27 -5.57 -12.32
CA ILE A 362 23.38 -4.97 -13.32
C ILE A 362 24.02 -3.66 -13.79
N LYS A 363 24.25 -3.54 -15.11
CA LYS A 363 24.86 -2.34 -15.73
C LYS A 363 24.22 -2.08 -17.11
N GLY A 364 24.18 -0.81 -17.50
CA GLY A 364 23.79 -0.41 -18.86
C GLY A 364 22.30 -0.58 -19.19
N VAL A 365 21.41 -0.53 -18.18
CA VAL A 365 19.96 -0.71 -18.37
C VAL A 365 19.38 0.28 -19.38
N ASN A 366 19.85 1.54 -19.39
CA ASN A 366 19.39 2.55 -20.35
C ASN A 366 19.71 2.20 -21.82
N ARG A 367 20.79 1.46 -22.07
CA ARG A 367 21.17 1.03 -23.42
C ARG A 367 20.45 -0.23 -23.86
N SER A 368 20.33 -1.21 -22.94
CA SER A 368 19.72 -2.50 -23.24
C SER A 368 18.19 -2.43 -23.25
N MET A 369 17.59 -1.68 -22.33
CA MET A 369 16.15 -1.57 -22.12
C MET A 369 15.73 -0.10 -21.90
N PRO A 370 15.77 0.77 -22.95
CA PRO A 370 15.65 2.23 -22.77
C PRO A 370 14.37 2.67 -22.06
N PHE A 371 13.22 2.07 -22.37
CA PHE A 371 11.94 2.39 -21.73
C PHE A 371 11.95 1.99 -20.23
N THR A 372 12.40 0.78 -19.92
CA THR A 372 12.48 0.32 -18.52
C THR A 372 13.51 1.12 -17.73
N GLY A 373 14.65 1.46 -18.34
CA GLY A 373 15.66 2.31 -17.73
C GLY A 373 15.12 3.71 -17.41
N PHE A 374 14.40 4.32 -18.37
CA PHE A 374 13.72 5.60 -18.15
C PHE A 374 12.69 5.50 -17.01
N MET A 375 11.82 4.46 -17.00
CA MET A 375 10.81 4.26 -15.95
C MET A 375 11.45 4.02 -14.58
N MET A 376 12.55 3.27 -14.50
CA MET A 376 13.31 3.09 -13.26
C MET A 376 13.91 4.41 -12.77
N ALA A 377 14.51 5.21 -13.65
CA ALA A 377 15.07 6.52 -13.31
C ALA A 377 13.99 7.48 -12.84
N ALA A 378 12.91 7.61 -13.60
CA ALA A 378 11.79 8.50 -13.30
C ALA A 378 11.05 8.09 -12.01
N GLY A 379 10.79 6.79 -11.84
CA GLY A 379 10.19 6.25 -10.61
C GLY A 379 11.10 6.46 -9.39
N THR A 380 12.42 6.35 -9.56
CA THR A 380 13.40 6.66 -8.51
C THR A 380 13.33 8.14 -8.14
N LEU A 381 13.36 9.05 -9.11
CA LEU A 381 13.21 10.48 -8.84
C LEU A 381 11.88 10.79 -8.17
N ALA A 382 10.80 10.14 -8.61
CA ALA A 382 9.49 10.31 -8.00
C ALA A 382 9.47 9.87 -6.53
N ILE A 383 10.03 8.69 -6.19
CA ILE A 383 9.91 8.13 -4.82
C ILE A 383 10.84 8.81 -3.81
N ILE A 384 11.93 9.43 -4.24
CA ILE A 384 12.83 10.21 -3.39
C ILE A 384 12.42 11.68 -3.26
N GLY A 385 11.17 12.02 -3.61
CA GLY A 385 10.63 13.36 -3.46
C GLY A 385 11.26 14.41 -4.40
N ALA A 386 11.63 14.05 -5.61
CA ALA A 386 12.09 15.06 -6.57
C ALA A 386 10.89 15.73 -7.28
N PRO A 387 10.89 17.07 -7.48
CA PRO A 387 9.92 17.70 -8.35
C PRO A 387 10.11 17.19 -9.80
N PRO A 388 9.05 17.07 -10.62
CA PRO A 388 7.68 17.55 -10.40
C PRO A 388 6.67 16.46 -9.97
N PHE A 389 7.07 15.46 -9.23
CA PHE A 389 6.23 14.30 -8.91
C PHE A 389 5.39 14.51 -7.64
N ALA A 390 4.28 13.75 -7.52
CA ALA A 390 3.32 13.89 -6.42
C ALA A 390 3.92 13.61 -5.02
N VAL A 391 4.92 12.73 -4.90
CA VAL A 391 5.61 12.46 -3.63
C VAL A 391 6.27 13.73 -3.08
N PHE A 392 6.89 14.55 -3.94
CA PHE A 392 7.45 15.85 -3.56
C PHE A 392 6.41 16.77 -2.91
N VAL A 393 5.19 16.81 -3.47
CA VAL A 393 4.10 17.63 -2.92
C VAL A 393 3.74 17.18 -1.51
N GLY A 394 3.59 15.86 -1.30
CA GLY A 394 3.33 15.29 0.03
C GLY A 394 4.43 15.62 1.04
N GLU A 395 5.70 15.38 0.69
CA GLU A 395 6.84 15.68 1.55
C GLU A 395 6.95 17.17 1.88
N LEU A 396 6.80 18.04 0.88
CA LEU A 396 6.86 19.48 1.09
C LEU A 396 5.74 19.95 2.04
N THR A 397 4.51 19.43 1.87
CA THR A 397 3.38 19.74 2.73
C THR A 397 3.63 19.28 4.17
N LEU A 398 4.18 18.06 4.35
CA LEU A 398 4.56 17.55 5.68
C LEU A 398 5.62 18.43 6.36
N MET A 399 6.66 18.83 5.63
CA MET A 399 7.71 19.69 6.17
C MET A 399 7.16 21.08 6.54
N SER A 400 6.30 21.66 5.69
CA SER A 400 5.62 22.93 5.97
C SER A 400 4.76 22.84 7.23
N ALA A 401 3.94 21.80 7.36
CA ALA A 401 3.11 21.56 8.52
C ALA A 401 3.93 21.39 9.81
N SER A 402 5.05 20.70 9.74
CA SER A 402 5.97 20.52 10.87
C SER A 402 6.59 21.86 11.32
N LEU A 403 6.93 22.76 10.39
CA LEU A 403 7.45 24.08 10.70
C LEU A 403 6.36 24.97 11.32
N GLU A 404 5.15 24.99 10.74
CA GLU A 404 4.02 25.77 11.24
C GLU A 404 3.57 25.34 12.65
N SER A 405 3.66 24.05 12.97
CA SER A 405 3.35 23.51 14.29
C SER A 405 4.46 23.72 15.33
N GLY A 406 5.58 24.36 14.95
CA GLY A 406 6.72 24.59 15.82
C GLY A 406 7.62 23.36 16.04
N MET A 407 7.36 22.25 15.37
CA MET A 407 8.16 21.01 15.44
C MET A 407 9.38 21.06 14.51
N VAL A 408 10.14 22.16 14.52
CA VAL A 408 11.30 22.39 13.62
C VAL A 408 12.30 21.23 13.64
N TRP A 409 12.49 20.60 14.79
CA TRP A 409 13.40 19.46 14.94
C TRP A 409 12.96 18.23 14.13
N VAL A 410 11.64 18.02 13.94
CA VAL A 410 11.09 16.95 13.09
C VAL A 410 11.46 17.21 11.64
N THR A 411 11.28 18.46 11.17
CA THR A 411 11.67 18.85 9.81
C THR A 411 13.17 18.63 9.58
N VAL A 412 14.02 19.14 10.49
CA VAL A 412 15.49 19.03 10.35
C VAL A 412 15.93 17.57 10.32
N LEU A 413 15.40 16.74 11.23
CA LEU A 413 15.73 15.31 11.27
C LEU A 413 15.24 14.59 10.01
N SER A 414 14.01 14.84 9.57
CA SER A 414 13.44 14.22 8.38
C SER A 414 14.22 14.59 7.11
N VAL A 415 14.58 15.86 6.93
CA VAL A 415 15.37 16.31 5.78
C VAL A 415 16.76 15.66 5.76
N ILE A 416 17.42 15.52 6.91
CA ILE A 416 18.72 14.82 7.00
C ILE A 416 18.55 13.35 6.58
N LEU A 417 17.53 12.66 7.08
CA LEU A 417 17.28 11.26 6.77
C LEU A 417 16.91 11.06 5.29
N LEU A 418 16.05 11.94 4.74
CA LEU A 418 15.71 11.94 3.31
C LEU A 418 16.94 12.19 2.42
N ALA A 419 17.86 13.06 2.82
CA ALA A 419 19.13 13.25 2.11
C ALA A 419 19.98 11.96 2.09
N ILE A 420 19.96 11.17 3.18
CA ILE A 420 20.64 9.86 3.22
C ILE A 420 19.94 8.87 2.30
N VAL A 421 18.59 8.82 2.28
CA VAL A 421 17.79 8.01 1.35
C VAL A 421 18.13 8.36 -0.10
N PHE A 422 18.12 9.65 -0.44
CA PHE A 422 18.50 10.15 -1.76
C PHE A 422 19.89 9.67 -2.17
N ALA A 423 20.89 9.85 -1.30
CA ALA A 423 22.26 9.41 -1.57
C ALA A 423 22.35 7.89 -1.78
N GLY A 424 21.58 7.11 -0.99
CA GLY A 424 21.49 5.65 -1.15
C GLY A 424 20.95 5.24 -2.51
N PHE A 425 19.84 5.85 -2.95
CA PHE A 425 19.26 5.57 -4.27
C PHE A 425 20.20 5.96 -5.42
N VAL A 426 20.78 7.16 -5.38
CA VAL A 426 21.73 7.61 -6.40
C VAL A 426 22.92 6.66 -6.50
N ARG A 427 23.47 6.25 -5.35
CA ARG A 427 24.61 5.33 -5.28
C ARG A 427 24.33 3.98 -5.97
N HIS A 428 23.12 3.46 -5.85
CA HIS A 428 22.77 2.13 -6.36
C HIS A 428 22.16 2.17 -7.77
N ILE A 429 21.18 3.04 -8.00
CA ILE A 429 20.42 3.06 -9.24
C ILE A 429 21.21 3.66 -10.38
N PHE A 430 21.95 4.76 -10.16
CA PHE A 430 22.68 5.43 -11.23
C PHE A 430 23.73 4.53 -11.92
N PRO A 431 24.59 3.75 -11.20
CA PRO A 431 25.50 2.80 -11.82
C PRO A 431 24.82 1.65 -12.56
N MET A 432 23.60 1.25 -12.15
CA MET A 432 22.82 0.23 -12.88
C MET A 432 22.34 0.75 -14.24
N LEU A 433 21.89 2.00 -14.28
CA LEU A 433 21.33 2.61 -15.49
C LEU A 433 22.42 2.93 -16.53
N THR A 434 23.63 3.26 -16.08
CA THR A 434 24.74 3.66 -16.91
C THR A 434 25.75 2.52 -17.14
N GLY A 435 26.74 2.76 -18.01
CA GLY A 435 27.78 1.78 -18.35
C GLY A 435 27.36 0.83 -19.47
N ASP A 436 28.14 -0.22 -19.64
CA ASP A 436 27.90 -1.27 -20.64
C ASP A 436 27.40 -2.55 -19.97
N ALA A 437 26.40 -3.17 -20.56
CA ALA A 437 25.81 -4.42 -20.02
C ALA A 437 26.80 -5.60 -20.06
N GLY A 438 27.87 -5.50 -20.89
CA GLY A 438 28.89 -6.55 -21.04
C GLY A 438 28.39 -7.82 -21.74
N ARG A 439 27.11 -7.88 -22.08
CA ARG A 439 26.43 -8.99 -22.78
C ARG A 439 25.21 -8.50 -23.55
N GLU A 440 24.77 -9.24 -24.53
CA GLU A 440 23.47 -9.02 -25.16
C GLU A 440 22.35 -9.35 -24.15
N ILE A 441 21.39 -8.44 -24.03
CA ILE A 441 20.22 -8.58 -23.16
C ILE A 441 19.01 -8.83 -24.05
N GLU A 442 18.26 -9.90 -23.78
CA GLU A 442 17.01 -10.18 -24.47
C GLU A 442 15.98 -9.06 -24.23
N LYS A 443 15.41 -8.56 -25.33
CA LYS A 443 14.43 -7.48 -25.31
C LYS A 443 13.02 -8.05 -25.34
N HIS A 444 12.36 -8.11 -24.20
CA HIS A 444 10.97 -8.52 -24.11
C HIS A 444 10.03 -7.31 -24.10
N ALA A 445 9.98 -6.59 -25.21
CA ALA A 445 9.10 -5.43 -25.36
C ALA A 445 7.69 -5.85 -25.79
N CYS A 446 6.68 -5.60 -24.94
CA CYS A 446 5.28 -5.74 -25.32
C CYS A 446 4.41 -4.67 -24.65
N LEU A 447 3.25 -4.37 -25.25
CA LEU A 447 2.34 -3.32 -24.78
C LEU A 447 1.88 -3.57 -23.33
N SER A 448 1.52 -4.80 -22.97
CA SER A 448 1.08 -5.16 -21.63
C SER A 448 2.16 -5.00 -20.55
N ARG A 449 3.44 -4.93 -20.92
CA ARG A 449 4.57 -4.65 -20.05
C ARG A 449 4.80 -3.15 -19.85
N HIS A 450 4.62 -2.36 -20.91
CA HIS A 450 4.96 -0.93 -20.94
C HIS A 450 3.78 -0.03 -20.57
N ALA A 451 2.56 -0.34 -21.00
CA ALA A 451 1.40 0.51 -20.77
C ALA A 451 1.08 0.77 -19.29
N PRO A 452 1.08 -0.24 -18.40
CA PRO A 452 0.84 0.02 -16.97
C PRO A 452 1.87 0.98 -16.36
N LEU A 453 3.15 0.84 -16.72
CA LEU A 453 4.21 1.73 -16.28
C LEU A 453 4.00 3.18 -16.76
N ALA A 454 3.64 3.34 -18.05
CA ALA A 454 3.39 4.65 -18.63
C ALA A 454 2.18 5.34 -17.99
N VAL A 455 1.09 4.61 -17.73
CA VAL A 455 -0.11 5.15 -17.07
C VAL A 455 0.22 5.58 -15.64
N LEU A 456 0.87 4.75 -14.85
CA LEU A 456 1.28 5.08 -13.48
C LEU A 456 2.22 6.28 -13.44
N PHE A 457 3.20 6.34 -14.37
CA PHE A 457 4.12 7.48 -14.50
C PHE A 457 3.37 8.77 -14.81
N LEU A 458 2.44 8.73 -15.76
CA LEU A 458 1.65 9.89 -16.13
C LEU A 458 0.79 10.37 -14.94
N CYS A 459 0.18 9.45 -14.18
CA CYS A 459 -0.61 9.79 -12.99
C CYS A 459 0.24 10.49 -11.91
N THR A 460 1.41 9.95 -11.55
CA THR A 460 2.27 10.60 -10.53
C THR A 460 2.82 11.94 -11.00
N LEU A 461 3.09 12.10 -12.31
CA LEU A 461 3.53 13.37 -12.90
C LEU A 461 2.40 14.40 -12.90
N LEU A 462 1.21 14.03 -13.34
CA LEU A 462 0.07 14.94 -13.40
C LEU A 462 -0.35 15.40 -12.01
N LEU A 463 -0.44 14.51 -11.04
CA LEU A 463 -0.76 14.85 -9.64
C LEU A 463 0.29 15.75 -8.99
N GLY A 464 1.55 15.67 -9.43
CA GLY A 464 2.60 16.54 -8.91
C GLY A 464 2.66 17.91 -9.58
N LEU A 465 2.29 18.01 -10.87
CA LEU A 465 2.26 19.27 -11.61
C LEU A 465 0.96 20.04 -11.40
N PHE A 466 -0.15 19.32 -11.37
CA PHE A 466 -1.50 19.87 -11.25
C PHE A 466 -2.28 19.02 -10.26
N MET A 467 -2.60 19.58 -9.11
CA MET A 467 -3.61 19.00 -8.24
C MET A 467 -4.97 19.56 -8.69
N PRO A 468 -5.83 18.76 -9.38
CA PRO A 468 -7.15 19.24 -9.76
C PRO A 468 -7.96 19.65 -8.53
N ASP A 469 -8.76 20.71 -8.63
CA ASP A 469 -9.60 21.19 -7.52
C ASP A 469 -10.46 20.07 -6.93
N THR A 470 -11.04 19.23 -7.78
CA THR A 470 -11.81 18.04 -7.35
C THR A 470 -11.00 17.08 -6.49
N VAL A 471 -9.71 16.84 -6.82
CA VAL A 471 -8.85 15.97 -6.03
C VAL A 471 -8.49 16.62 -4.69
N SER A 472 -8.28 17.94 -4.69
CA SER A 472 -8.07 18.70 -3.45
C SER A 472 -9.29 18.63 -2.53
N GLU A 473 -10.50 18.82 -3.05
CA GLU A 473 -11.76 18.66 -2.32
C GLU A 473 -11.92 17.25 -1.73
N TRP A 474 -11.57 16.22 -2.51
CA TRP A 474 -11.59 14.83 -2.01
C TRP A 474 -10.61 14.61 -0.86
N ILE A 475 -9.41 15.19 -0.95
CA ILE A 475 -8.42 15.13 0.13
C ILE A 475 -8.94 15.87 1.37
N ASP A 476 -9.55 17.04 1.22
CA ASP A 476 -10.12 17.82 2.32
C ASP A 476 -11.25 17.05 3.01
N ASN A 477 -12.10 16.34 2.26
CA ASN A 477 -13.12 15.46 2.84
C ASN A 477 -12.50 14.29 3.65
N VAL A 478 -11.39 13.72 3.17
CA VAL A 478 -10.63 12.69 3.92
C VAL A 478 -10.05 13.28 5.21
N VAL A 479 -9.45 14.47 5.13
CA VAL A 479 -8.86 15.16 6.29
C VAL A 479 -9.91 15.47 7.34
N THR A 480 -11.10 15.92 6.92
CA THR A 480 -12.23 16.19 7.82
C THR A 480 -12.61 14.95 8.64
N VAL A 481 -12.75 13.79 7.98
CA VAL A 481 -13.06 12.52 8.67
C VAL A 481 -11.93 12.09 9.62
N LEU A 482 -10.66 12.26 9.22
CA LEU A 482 -9.51 11.80 9.99
C LEU A 482 -9.14 12.73 11.16
N SER A 483 -9.45 14.03 11.05
CA SER A 483 -9.22 14.99 12.12
C SER A 483 -10.26 14.95 13.23
N GLY A 484 -11.33 14.16 13.08
CA GLY A 484 -12.42 14.07 14.05
C GLY A 484 -13.29 15.34 14.14
N VAL A 485 -13.12 16.27 13.22
CA VAL A 485 -13.97 17.45 13.07
C VAL A 485 -15.14 17.06 12.15
N MET A 486 -16.20 16.51 12.73
CA MET A 486 -17.49 16.31 12.04
C MET A 486 -18.49 17.37 12.46
#